data_c43afde1e4e16b7612f3bacd2245b09d
#
_entry.id   c43afde1e4e16b7612f3bacd2245b09d
#
_cell.length_a   1.000
_cell.length_b   1.000
_cell.length_c   1.000
_cell.angle_alpha   90.00
_cell.angle_beta   90.00
_cell.angle_gamma   90.00
#
_symmetry.space_group_name_H-M   'P 1'
#
loop_
_entity.id
_entity.type
_entity.pdbx_description
1 polymer ?
#
loop_
_entity_poly.entity_id
_entity_poly.type
_entity_poly.pdbx_seq_one_letter_code
_entity_poly.pdbx_strand_id
1 'polypeptide(L)'
;MASWNEIESSAPELAARARTAFDAHKHKVLATLRQDGSPRISGIEAGFADGELWLGMMPGSRKALDLRRDPRLALHSASVDPPDDPTAWPGDAKLAGRAVEVDDPALLEKLGAGEGGGGAHLFRVDITELVHTRVGDPADHLVIDLWQEGKGLRRMQRR
;
A
#
# COMPACT_ATOMS: atom_id res chain seq x y z
N MET A 1 -13.95 -3.30 -5.65
CA MET A 1 -12.47 -3.31 -5.58
C MET A 1 -11.98 -2.12 -6.38
N ALA A 2 -11.13 -1.33 -5.79
CA ALA A 2 -10.80 -0.03 -6.36
C ALA A 2 -9.35 0.06 -6.82
N SER A 3 -9.15 0.71 -7.97
CA SER A 3 -7.84 1.18 -8.40
C SER A 3 -7.41 2.38 -7.56
N TRP A 4 -6.11 2.69 -7.61
CA TRP A 4 -5.62 3.92 -6.97
C TRP A 4 -6.31 5.17 -7.54
N ASN A 5 -6.49 5.19 -8.85
CA ASN A 5 -7.13 6.32 -9.54
C ASN A 5 -8.57 6.57 -9.08
N GLU A 6 -9.32 5.52 -8.78
CA GLU A 6 -10.68 5.65 -8.23
C GLU A 6 -10.66 6.27 -6.84
N ILE A 7 -9.68 5.92 -6.01
CA ILE A 7 -9.52 6.53 -4.68
C ILE A 7 -9.09 7.99 -4.79
N GLU A 8 -8.16 8.32 -5.67
CA GLU A 8 -7.78 9.72 -5.94
C GLU A 8 -8.98 10.57 -6.34
N SER A 9 -9.89 10.02 -7.12
CA SER A 9 -11.09 10.72 -7.54
C SER A 9 -12.11 10.90 -6.42
N SER A 10 -12.29 9.90 -5.56
CA SER A 10 -13.30 9.92 -4.49
C SER A 10 -12.81 10.54 -3.18
N ALA A 11 -11.52 10.47 -2.88
CA ALA A 11 -10.91 10.99 -1.65
C ALA A 11 -9.54 11.62 -1.94
N PRO A 12 -9.48 12.73 -2.70
CA PRO A 12 -8.22 13.26 -3.23
C PRO A 12 -7.23 13.70 -2.16
N GLU A 13 -7.68 14.28 -1.05
CA GLU A 13 -6.79 14.70 0.05
C GLU A 13 -6.17 13.51 0.77
N LEU A 14 -6.97 12.50 1.08
CA LEU A 14 -6.47 11.27 1.68
C LEU A 14 -5.47 10.57 0.76
N ALA A 15 -5.80 10.44 -0.52
CA ALA A 15 -4.94 9.81 -1.50
C ALA A 15 -3.59 10.54 -1.63
N ALA A 16 -3.60 11.88 -1.66
CA ALA A 16 -2.38 12.68 -1.74
C ALA A 16 -1.49 12.48 -0.50
N ARG A 17 -2.05 12.50 0.69
CA ARG A 17 -1.32 12.28 1.94
C ARG A 17 -0.75 10.85 2.03
N ALA A 18 -1.57 9.86 1.69
CA ALA A 18 -1.14 8.47 1.68
C ALA A 18 -0.02 8.23 0.66
N ARG A 19 -0.14 8.81 -0.54
CA ARG A 19 0.90 8.70 -1.55
C ARG A 19 2.22 9.32 -1.11
N THR A 20 2.19 10.49 -0.48
CA THR A 20 3.38 11.11 0.09
C THR A 20 4.08 10.18 1.09
N ALA A 21 3.30 9.55 1.98
CA ALA A 21 3.85 8.60 2.96
C ALA A 21 4.43 7.35 2.29
N PHE A 22 3.75 6.78 1.30
CA PHE A 22 4.25 5.61 0.57
C PHE A 22 5.49 5.91 -0.27
N ASP A 23 5.53 7.07 -0.92
CA ASP A 23 6.64 7.46 -1.81
C ASP A 23 7.86 8.00 -1.05
N ALA A 24 7.74 8.29 0.25
CA ALA A 24 8.84 8.83 1.06
C ALA A 24 10.04 7.86 1.13
N HIS A 25 9.78 6.55 1.07
CA HIS A 25 10.81 5.52 1.08
C HIS A 25 10.51 4.47 0.03
N LYS A 26 11.57 3.94 -0.58
CA LYS A 26 11.48 2.90 -1.61
C LYS A 26 10.87 1.61 -1.05
N HIS A 27 11.26 1.20 0.16
CA HIS A 27 10.79 -0.03 0.77
C HIS A 27 9.58 0.23 1.68
N LYS A 28 8.59 -0.62 1.54
CA LYS A 28 7.37 -0.70 2.34
C LYS A 28 7.32 -2.05 3.03
N VAL A 29 6.33 -2.25 3.87
CA VAL A 29 6.11 -3.52 4.58
C VAL A 29 4.81 -4.14 4.08
N LEU A 30 4.91 -5.34 3.54
CA LEU A 30 3.79 -6.13 3.02
C LEU A 30 3.44 -7.25 3.99
N ALA A 31 2.15 -7.39 4.30
CA ALA A 31 1.61 -8.54 5.01
C ALA A 31 0.86 -9.45 4.04
N THR A 32 1.15 -10.74 4.12
CA THR A 32 0.48 -11.82 3.39
C THR A 32 0.12 -12.94 4.35
N LEU A 33 -0.61 -13.94 3.88
CA LEU A 33 -1.03 -15.08 4.69
C LEU A 33 -0.30 -16.34 4.24
N ARG A 34 0.34 -17.01 5.20
CA ARG A 34 0.96 -18.32 4.97
C ARG A 34 -0.10 -19.40 4.75
N GLN A 35 0.32 -20.58 4.34
CA GLN A 35 -0.56 -21.71 4.06
C GLN A 35 -1.44 -22.09 5.27
N ASP A 36 -0.92 -21.96 6.48
CA ASP A 36 -1.66 -22.23 7.72
C ASP A 36 -2.54 -21.06 8.20
N GLY A 37 -2.59 -19.96 7.43
CA GLY A 37 -3.33 -18.75 7.77
C GLY A 37 -2.58 -17.78 8.68
N SER A 38 -1.37 -18.13 9.13
CA SER A 38 -0.57 -17.22 9.95
C SER A 38 -0.02 -16.05 9.11
N PRO A 39 0.12 -14.84 9.69
CA PRO A 39 0.61 -13.69 8.96
C PRO A 39 2.10 -13.77 8.65
N ARG A 40 2.49 -13.27 7.48
CA ARG A 40 3.87 -13.03 7.06
C ARG A 40 4.08 -11.56 6.83
N ILE A 41 5.20 -11.02 7.27
CA ILE A 41 5.64 -9.66 6.95
C ILE A 41 6.88 -9.76 6.06
N SER A 42 6.91 -8.96 5.00
CA SER A 42 8.04 -8.88 4.08
C SER A 42 8.31 -7.44 3.69
N GLY A 43 9.57 -7.09 3.51
CA GLY A 43 9.94 -5.85 2.83
C GLY A 43 9.58 -5.95 1.34
N ILE A 44 9.14 -4.86 0.74
CA ILE A 44 8.76 -4.82 -0.66
C ILE A 44 8.97 -3.44 -1.27
N GLU A 45 9.31 -3.40 -2.56
CA GLU A 45 9.21 -2.22 -3.38
C GLU A 45 7.83 -2.17 -4.01
N ALA A 46 7.08 -1.12 -3.70
CA ALA A 46 5.77 -0.89 -4.26
C ALA A 46 5.76 0.49 -4.93
N GLY A 47 5.07 0.62 -6.03
CA GLY A 47 5.02 1.86 -6.77
C GLY A 47 3.69 2.12 -7.44
N PHE A 48 3.43 3.40 -7.69
CA PHE A 48 2.23 3.85 -8.39
C PHE A 48 2.57 4.13 -9.85
N ALA A 49 1.79 3.58 -10.74
CA ALA A 49 1.91 3.82 -12.17
C ALA A 49 0.56 3.56 -12.85
N ASP A 50 0.24 4.36 -13.86
CA ASP A 50 -0.95 4.18 -14.70
C ASP A 50 -2.27 4.10 -13.88
N GLY A 51 -2.36 4.86 -12.79
CA GLY A 51 -3.54 4.88 -11.93
C GLY A 51 -3.71 3.67 -11.03
N GLU A 52 -2.68 2.82 -10.91
CA GLU A 52 -2.68 1.59 -10.14
C GLU A 52 -1.52 1.54 -9.15
N LEU A 53 -1.67 0.71 -8.13
CA LEU A 53 -0.57 0.34 -7.24
C LEU A 53 -0.03 -1.03 -7.65
N TRP A 54 1.29 -1.11 -7.83
CA TRP A 54 1.98 -2.30 -8.31
C TRP A 54 2.96 -2.84 -7.28
N LEU A 55 3.01 -4.17 -7.19
CA LEU A 55 3.97 -4.91 -6.37
C LEU A 55 4.82 -5.80 -7.28
N GLY A 56 6.12 -5.54 -7.32
CA GLY A 56 7.07 -6.39 -8.03
C GLY A 56 7.77 -7.35 -7.06
N MET A 57 7.92 -8.61 -7.43
CA MET A 57 8.50 -9.65 -6.57
C MET A 57 9.47 -10.51 -7.32
N MET A 58 10.52 -10.96 -6.62
CA MET A 58 11.49 -11.91 -7.15
C MET A 58 10.81 -13.26 -7.48
N PRO A 59 11.34 -13.98 -8.50
CA PRO A 59 10.79 -15.27 -8.89
C PRO A 59 10.71 -16.25 -7.71
N GLY A 60 9.55 -16.89 -7.54
CA GLY A 60 9.34 -17.89 -6.51
C GLY A 60 9.40 -17.41 -5.07
N SER A 61 9.37 -16.09 -4.83
CA SER A 61 9.36 -15.56 -3.47
C SER A 61 8.15 -16.06 -2.68
N ARG A 62 8.33 -16.27 -1.38
CA ARG A 62 7.24 -16.82 -0.54
C ARG A 62 6.02 -15.92 -0.50
N LYS A 63 6.21 -14.60 -0.46
CA LYS A 63 5.11 -13.63 -0.54
C LYS A 63 4.31 -13.75 -1.84
N ALA A 64 4.97 -14.01 -2.96
CA ALA A 64 4.28 -14.24 -4.25
C ALA A 64 3.46 -15.54 -4.21
N LEU A 65 4.00 -16.61 -3.65
CA LEU A 65 3.29 -17.87 -3.50
C LEU A 65 2.12 -17.73 -2.52
N ASP A 66 2.30 -16.97 -1.45
CA ASP A 66 1.20 -16.63 -0.52
C ASP A 66 0.05 -15.95 -1.27
N LEU A 67 0.35 -14.91 -2.07
CA LEU A 67 -0.67 -14.14 -2.80
C LEU A 67 -1.36 -14.94 -3.91
N ARG A 68 -0.69 -15.91 -4.50
CA ARG A 68 -1.32 -16.84 -5.44
C ARG A 68 -2.33 -17.75 -4.77
N ARG A 69 -2.03 -18.19 -3.54
CA ARG A 69 -2.92 -19.06 -2.77
C ARG A 69 -4.06 -18.28 -2.13
N ASP A 70 -3.75 -17.11 -1.55
CA ASP A 70 -4.70 -16.23 -0.89
C ASP A 70 -4.34 -14.77 -1.24
N PRO A 71 -5.13 -14.09 -2.06
CA PRO A 71 -4.78 -12.77 -2.58
C PRO A 71 -4.88 -11.64 -1.56
N ARG A 72 -5.37 -11.89 -0.36
CA ARG A 72 -5.52 -10.86 0.67
C ARG A 72 -4.16 -10.33 1.12
N LEU A 73 -4.05 -9.03 1.23
CA LEU A 73 -2.83 -8.37 1.65
C LEU A 73 -3.12 -7.11 2.47
N ALA A 74 -2.11 -6.68 3.21
CA ALA A 74 -2.04 -5.33 3.75
C ALA A 74 -0.64 -4.75 3.46
N LEU A 75 -0.58 -3.45 3.26
CA LEU A 75 0.66 -2.72 2.99
C LEU A 75 0.76 -1.54 3.94
N HIS A 76 1.92 -1.33 4.53
CA HIS A 76 2.22 -0.20 5.39
C HIS A 76 3.38 0.61 4.82
N SER A 77 3.28 1.93 4.84
CA SER A 77 4.39 2.82 4.51
C SER A 77 5.58 2.59 5.45
N ALA A 78 6.78 2.95 5.03
CA ALA A 78 7.92 2.92 5.94
C ALA A 78 7.64 3.82 7.15
N SER A 79 7.95 3.33 8.34
CA SER A 79 7.79 4.10 9.57
C SER A 79 8.81 5.24 9.62
N VAL A 80 8.34 6.43 9.92
CA VAL A 80 9.15 7.64 10.07
C VAL A 80 8.87 8.20 11.46
N ASP A 81 9.92 8.47 12.20
CA ASP A 81 9.78 9.08 13.52
C ASP A 81 9.25 10.50 13.41
N PRO A 82 8.34 10.91 14.31
CA PRO A 82 7.90 12.30 14.35
C PRO A 82 9.07 13.25 14.65
N PRO A 83 9.12 14.44 14.01
CA PRO A 83 10.08 15.48 14.36
C PRO A 83 9.74 16.12 15.73
N ASP A 84 10.57 17.06 16.18
CA ASP A 84 10.34 17.80 17.45
C ASP A 84 8.96 18.48 17.49
N ASP A 85 8.53 19.05 16.37
CA ASP A 85 7.13 19.46 16.19
C ASP A 85 6.33 18.31 15.59
N PRO A 86 5.52 17.60 16.39
CA PRO A 86 4.79 16.43 15.89
C PRO A 86 3.73 16.77 14.84
N THR A 87 3.28 18.02 14.75
CA THR A 87 2.33 18.44 13.70
C THR A 87 2.97 18.46 12.32
N ALA A 88 4.30 18.52 12.24
CA ALA A 88 5.06 18.44 10.99
C ALA A 88 5.32 16.99 10.52
N TRP A 89 4.95 16.01 11.33
CA TRP A 89 5.08 14.60 10.95
C TRP A 89 4.17 14.27 9.74
N PRO A 90 4.72 13.67 8.66
CA PRO A 90 3.91 13.36 7.47
C PRO A 90 2.87 12.25 7.70
N GLY A 91 2.93 11.56 8.82
CA GLY A 91 2.01 10.50 9.18
C GLY A 91 2.38 9.14 8.61
N ASP A 92 1.51 8.17 8.90
CA ASP A 92 1.57 6.81 8.37
C ASP A 92 0.43 6.57 7.39
N ALA A 93 0.73 5.81 6.35
CA ALA A 93 -0.30 5.28 5.45
C ALA A 93 -0.29 3.75 5.49
N LYS A 94 -1.47 3.17 5.45
CA LYS A 94 -1.65 1.73 5.29
C LYS A 94 -2.87 1.45 4.42
N LEU A 95 -2.84 0.33 3.75
CA LEU A 95 -3.98 -0.14 2.96
C LEU A 95 -4.18 -1.63 3.10
N ALA A 96 -5.36 -2.07 2.79
CA ALA A 96 -5.70 -3.48 2.62
C ALA A 96 -6.34 -3.67 1.25
N GLY A 97 -6.22 -4.86 0.72
CA GLY A 97 -6.76 -5.17 -0.60
C GLY A 97 -6.49 -6.61 -1.01
N ARG A 98 -6.60 -6.84 -2.30
CA ARG A 98 -6.37 -8.13 -2.93
C ARG A 98 -5.40 -7.98 -4.09
N ALA A 99 -4.45 -8.89 -4.18
CA ALA A 99 -3.49 -8.93 -5.27
C ALA A 99 -4.10 -9.60 -6.51
N VAL A 100 -3.84 -9.01 -7.67
CA VAL A 100 -4.17 -9.59 -8.98
C VAL A 100 -2.87 -9.76 -9.74
N GLU A 101 -2.46 -10.99 -9.97
CA GLU A 101 -1.23 -11.25 -10.74
C GLU A 101 -1.43 -10.89 -12.21
N VAL A 102 -0.47 -10.16 -12.75
CA VAL A 102 -0.47 -9.73 -14.13
C VAL A 102 0.70 -10.40 -14.86
N ASP A 103 0.38 -11.18 -15.89
CA ASP A 103 1.36 -11.84 -16.74
C ASP A 103 1.38 -11.14 -18.10
N ASP A 104 1.95 -9.95 -18.13
CA ASP A 104 2.13 -9.15 -19.35
C ASP A 104 3.60 -8.77 -19.47
N PRO A 105 4.34 -9.34 -20.44
CA PRO A 105 5.76 -9.04 -20.62
C PRO A 105 6.06 -7.57 -20.81
N ALA A 106 5.19 -6.82 -21.48
CA ALA A 106 5.38 -5.38 -21.72
C ALA A 106 5.26 -4.57 -20.41
N LEU A 107 4.32 -4.93 -19.53
CA LEU A 107 4.18 -4.31 -18.20
C LEU A 107 5.33 -4.70 -17.27
N LEU A 108 5.75 -5.95 -17.29
CA LEU A 108 6.90 -6.43 -16.52
C LEU A 108 8.17 -5.65 -16.89
N GLU A 109 8.42 -5.42 -18.17
CA GLU A 109 9.54 -4.62 -18.66
C GLU A 109 9.39 -3.16 -18.27
N LYS A 110 8.23 -2.55 -18.51
CA LYS A 110 7.94 -1.14 -18.23
C LYS A 110 8.12 -0.80 -16.74
N LEU A 111 7.72 -1.70 -15.84
CA LEU A 111 7.76 -1.49 -14.40
C LEU A 111 9.03 -2.03 -13.73
N GLY A 112 10.04 -2.43 -14.51
CA GLY A 112 11.34 -2.88 -14.02
C GLY A 112 11.31 -4.25 -13.34
N ALA A 113 10.20 -4.97 -13.38
CA ALA A 113 10.09 -6.30 -12.80
C ALA A 113 10.74 -7.40 -13.65
N GLY A 114 11.14 -7.05 -14.89
CA GLY A 114 11.81 -7.97 -15.83
C GLY A 114 13.34 -7.97 -15.76
N GLU A 115 13.95 -7.08 -15.01
CA GLU A 115 15.42 -6.89 -14.97
C GLU A 115 16.17 -7.93 -14.13
N GLY A 116 15.74 -9.13 -14.02
CA GLY A 116 16.41 -10.16 -13.23
C GLY A 116 16.39 -11.55 -13.86
N GLY A 117 16.12 -11.64 -15.16
CA GLY A 117 16.05 -12.92 -15.86
C GLY A 117 14.82 -13.73 -15.47
N GLY A 118 13.84 -13.72 -16.32
CA GLY A 118 12.66 -14.57 -16.39
C GLY A 118 12.01 -15.08 -15.10
N GLY A 119 10.73 -14.78 -14.90
CA GLY A 119 9.94 -15.34 -13.80
C GLY A 119 9.64 -14.42 -12.62
N ALA A 120 9.95 -13.12 -12.73
CA ALA A 120 9.51 -12.13 -11.77
C ALA A 120 7.98 -12.08 -11.72
N HIS A 121 7.43 -11.79 -10.54
CA HIS A 121 6.00 -11.66 -10.34
C HIS A 121 5.60 -10.19 -10.27
N LEU A 122 4.52 -9.84 -10.94
CA LEU A 122 3.91 -8.52 -10.89
C LEU A 122 2.45 -8.64 -10.45
N PHE A 123 2.08 -7.92 -9.42
CA PHE A 123 0.71 -7.87 -8.93
C PHE A 123 0.19 -6.44 -8.96
N ARG A 124 -1.02 -6.28 -9.45
CA ARG A 124 -1.82 -5.08 -9.25
C ARG A 124 -2.61 -5.23 -7.96
N VAL A 125 -2.80 -4.16 -7.22
CA VAL A 125 -3.56 -4.19 -5.98
C VAL A 125 -4.96 -3.60 -6.20
N ASP A 126 -5.98 -4.41 -5.99
CA ASP A 126 -7.36 -3.96 -5.82
C ASP A 126 -7.54 -3.55 -4.37
N ILE A 127 -7.75 -2.25 -4.13
CA ILE A 127 -7.75 -1.68 -2.79
C ILE A 127 -9.16 -1.71 -2.21
N THR A 128 -9.29 -2.20 -0.98
CA THR A 128 -10.55 -2.24 -0.23
C THR A 128 -10.59 -1.23 0.90
N GLU A 129 -9.42 -0.82 1.40
CA GLU A 129 -9.30 0.12 2.51
C GLU A 129 -8.01 0.92 2.39
N LEU A 130 -8.09 2.21 2.65
CA LEU A 130 -6.93 3.11 2.74
C LEU A 130 -7.05 3.96 4.00
N VAL A 131 -5.98 4.01 4.78
CA VAL A 131 -5.92 4.75 6.06
C VAL A 131 -4.70 5.65 6.07
N HIS A 132 -4.88 6.89 6.52
CA HIS A 132 -3.78 7.79 6.87
C HIS A 132 -3.95 8.28 8.29
N THR A 133 -2.89 8.22 9.08
CA THR A 133 -2.85 8.67 10.46
C THR A 133 -1.82 9.79 10.60
N ARG A 134 -2.21 10.90 11.21
CA ARG A 134 -1.34 12.04 11.50
C ARG A 134 -1.66 12.64 12.87
N VAL A 135 -0.76 13.47 13.34
CA VAL A 135 -0.99 14.27 14.56
C VAL A 135 -1.82 15.48 14.18
N GLY A 136 -2.85 15.77 14.97
CA GLY A 136 -3.70 16.93 14.79
C GLY A 136 -3.05 18.22 15.28
N ASP A 137 -3.71 19.35 15.02
CA ASP A 137 -3.30 20.66 15.53
C ASP A 137 -4.47 21.25 16.34
N PRO A 138 -4.29 21.45 17.67
CA PRO A 138 -3.08 21.24 18.48
C PRO A 138 -2.69 19.78 18.62
N ALA A 139 -1.42 19.51 18.97
CA ALA A 139 -0.82 18.18 18.99
C ALA A 139 -1.24 17.34 20.23
N ASP A 140 -2.53 17.25 20.47
CA ASP A 140 -3.12 16.51 21.60
C ASP A 140 -4.01 15.34 21.14
N HIS A 141 -4.07 15.07 19.85
CA HIS A 141 -4.89 14.01 19.26
C HIS A 141 -4.30 13.50 17.95
N LEU A 142 -4.76 12.31 17.54
CA LEU A 142 -4.51 11.76 16.20
C LEU A 142 -5.71 12.02 15.30
N VAL A 143 -5.44 12.34 14.06
CA VAL A 143 -6.45 12.42 13.00
C VAL A 143 -6.28 11.20 12.10
N ILE A 144 -7.33 10.41 11.96
CA ILE A 144 -7.34 9.17 11.17
C ILE A 144 -8.36 9.33 10.06
N ASP A 145 -7.88 9.39 8.83
CA ASP A 145 -8.72 9.35 7.65
C ASP A 145 -8.80 7.92 7.14
N LEU A 146 -10.01 7.42 6.97
CA LEU A 146 -10.30 6.06 6.53
C LEU A 146 -11.22 6.10 5.31
N TRP A 147 -10.77 5.52 4.22
CA TRP A 147 -11.61 5.22 3.07
C TRP A 147 -11.84 3.72 2.99
N GLN A 148 -13.07 3.31 2.77
CA GLN A 148 -13.45 1.93 2.54
C GLN A 148 -14.33 1.82 1.32
N GLU A 149 -14.10 0.79 0.53
CA GLU A 149 -14.96 0.46 -0.60
C GLU A 149 -16.43 0.34 -0.16
N GLY A 150 -17.32 1.01 -0.90
CA GLY A 150 -18.75 0.99 -0.61
C GLY A 150 -19.19 1.85 0.58
N LYS A 151 -18.27 2.42 1.34
CA LYS A 151 -18.57 3.25 2.52
C LYS A 151 -18.02 4.68 2.42
N GLY A 152 -17.07 4.90 1.51
CA GLY A 152 -16.45 6.20 1.30
C GLY A 152 -15.50 6.63 2.42
N LEU A 153 -15.28 7.92 2.52
CA LEU A 153 -14.33 8.54 3.44
C LEU A 153 -14.97 8.85 4.80
N ARG A 154 -14.27 8.48 5.87
CA ARG A 154 -14.60 8.87 7.25
C ARG A 154 -13.37 9.44 7.93
N ARG A 155 -13.57 10.42 8.80
CA ARG A 155 -12.53 10.99 9.64
C ARG A 155 -12.81 10.71 11.10
N MET A 156 -11.80 10.26 11.82
CA MET A 156 -11.86 9.99 13.25
C MET A 156 -10.77 10.76 13.97
N GLN A 157 -11.01 11.08 15.24
CA GLN A 157 -10.00 11.64 16.13
C GLN A 157 -9.84 10.74 17.33
N ARG A 158 -8.57 10.56 17.76
CA ARG A 158 -8.23 9.82 18.98
C ARG A 158 -7.32 10.65 19.87
N ARG A 159 -7.65 10.70 21.15
CA ARG A 159 -6.85 11.34 22.21
C ARG A 159 -6.15 10.31 23.06
#